data_92ef27025fd0b9c1d59b9dc29c01f4d1
#
_entry.id   92ef27025fd0b9c1d59b9dc29c01f4d1
#
_cell.length_a   1.000
_cell.length_b   1.000
_cell.length_c   1.000
_cell.angle_alpha   90.00
_cell.angle_beta   90.00
_cell.angle_gamma   90.00
#
_symmetry.space_group_name_H-M   'P 1'
#
loop_
_entity.id
_entity.type
_entity.pdbx_description
1 polymer ?
#
loop_
_entity_poly.entity_id
_entity_poly.type
_entity_poly.pdbx_seq_one_letter_code
_entity_poly.pdbx_strand_id
1 'polypeptide(L)'
;MKIKLGNKETIHFVGIGGIGMSGLAIIMKGLGFKIQGSDLSFSKNIERLKNNRIKVFLGHKEKNILNSTILVISSAIKKNNPELIKAKKKKLPIYKRGEMLGHIVSLMKNIVVAGSHGKTTTTSLISSIFSFSKIDPTVINGGVLNSYGNSAKLGKSNWCILESDESDGSFLDIPVTYSIVTNIDAEHLDYYKSLDNLKGSFVKFLDKTPSFGKSFICIDDPAIKSISNKIKNKNFLTYGLDRSANFRIENVINNKDYSQFNLSINLPGQKKDYIKKLQLPIIGLHNIRNAAASAAVCYLIGISNSMIKSGLKNFQGVQRRFNNLFSYRNISFIDDYAHHPSEISCVLTSLREVYREKEIVCIFQPHRVSRLNSLKDEFTKCFKHSDYLILCPVFKAGENIKLNFNYKNFAKQIIKNSKVNLVIVNEEKDILKYVKQNIFGDKIVIGMGAGSISNWMRSLEHKLK
;
A
#
# COMPACT_ATOMS: atom_id res chain seq x y z
N MET A 1 -16.62 25.83 0.80
CA MET A 1 -17.50 25.92 -0.40
C MET A 1 -17.34 24.59 -1.16
N LYS A 2 -18.37 23.73 -1.20
CA LYS A 2 -18.33 22.52 -2.03
C LYS A 2 -18.68 22.90 -3.44
N ILE A 3 -17.74 22.82 -4.37
CA ILE A 3 -18.02 22.96 -5.79
C ILE A 3 -18.85 21.75 -6.22
N LYS A 4 -20.12 21.95 -6.54
CA LYS A 4 -20.95 20.93 -7.17
C LYS A 4 -20.59 20.86 -8.64
N LEU A 5 -19.73 19.92 -8.99
CA LEU A 5 -19.33 19.67 -10.36
C LEU A 5 -20.30 18.67 -11.01
N GLY A 6 -20.70 18.95 -12.26
CA GLY A 6 -21.17 17.95 -13.22
C GLY A 6 -22.47 17.19 -12.91
N ASN A 7 -23.52 17.83 -12.40
CA ASN A 7 -24.82 17.19 -12.14
C ASN A 7 -25.48 16.52 -13.37
N LYS A 8 -25.04 16.82 -14.59
CA LYS A 8 -25.60 16.29 -15.84
C LYS A 8 -24.85 15.06 -16.35
N GLU A 9 -23.57 14.92 -15.97
CA GLU A 9 -22.70 13.87 -16.49
C GLU A 9 -22.98 12.51 -15.86
N THR A 10 -23.07 11.47 -16.71
CA THR A 10 -23.14 10.06 -16.29
C THR A 10 -21.82 9.38 -16.63
N ILE A 11 -21.04 9.10 -15.59
CA ILE A 11 -19.70 8.54 -15.71
C ILE A 11 -19.75 7.03 -15.53
N HIS A 12 -19.29 6.30 -16.54
CA HIS A 12 -19.24 4.85 -16.53
C HIS A 12 -17.82 4.34 -16.29
N PHE A 13 -17.66 3.51 -15.27
CA PHE A 13 -16.39 2.90 -14.90
C PHE A 13 -16.30 1.45 -15.46
N VAL A 14 -15.33 1.18 -16.34
CA VAL A 14 -15.06 -0.17 -16.85
C VAL A 14 -13.99 -0.85 -15.98
N GLY A 15 -14.36 -1.98 -15.35
CA GLY A 15 -13.57 -2.63 -14.31
C GLY A 15 -13.73 -1.94 -12.94
N ILE A 16 -14.97 -1.59 -12.59
CA ILE A 16 -15.29 -0.78 -11.40
C ILE A 16 -14.99 -1.50 -10.07
N GLY A 17 -14.94 -2.84 -10.06
CA GLY A 17 -14.66 -3.66 -8.87
C GLY A 17 -13.21 -3.65 -8.42
N GLY A 18 -12.29 -3.12 -9.23
CA GLY A 18 -10.90 -2.90 -8.80
C GLY A 18 -10.82 -1.94 -7.60
N ILE A 19 -9.84 -2.16 -6.70
CA ILE A 19 -9.73 -1.40 -5.44
C ILE A 19 -9.64 0.12 -5.68
N GLY A 20 -8.75 0.56 -6.58
CA GLY A 20 -8.60 1.98 -6.91
C GLY A 20 -9.77 2.55 -7.73
N MET A 21 -10.41 1.74 -8.57
CA MET A 21 -11.58 2.14 -9.36
C MET A 21 -12.80 2.35 -8.46
N SER A 22 -13.07 1.41 -7.56
CA SER A 22 -14.22 1.49 -6.64
C SER A 22 -14.10 2.66 -5.67
N GLY A 23 -12.89 2.92 -5.17
CA GLY A 23 -12.61 4.07 -4.30
C GLY A 23 -12.89 5.40 -5.02
N LEU A 24 -12.36 5.58 -6.24
CA LEU A 24 -12.58 6.77 -7.04
C LEU A 24 -14.08 6.96 -7.37
N ALA A 25 -14.77 5.88 -7.74
CA ALA A 25 -16.21 5.90 -8.02
C ALA A 25 -17.04 6.38 -6.81
N ILE A 26 -16.72 5.93 -5.59
CA ILE A 26 -17.38 6.36 -4.35
C ILE A 26 -17.15 7.85 -4.09
N ILE A 27 -15.92 8.34 -4.25
CA ILE A 27 -15.59 9.76 -4.07
C ILE A 27 -16.36 10.63 -5.07
N MET A 28 -16.33 10.26 -6.34
CA MET A 28 -17.03 11.02 -7.38
C MET A 28 -18.55 11.00 -7.16
N LYS A 29 -19.12 9.89 -6.70
CA LYS A 29 -20.52 9.82 -6.29
C LYS A 29 -20.84 10.80 -5.15
N GLY A 30 -19.95 10.86 -4.15
CA GLY A 30 -20.09 11.80 -3.03
C GLY A 30 -19.92 13.28 -3.44
N LEU A 31 -19.17 13.57 -4.51
CA LEU A 31 -19.07 14.89 -5.12
C LEU A 31 -20.30 15.29 -5.95
N GLY A 32 -21.25 14.35 -6.17
CA GLY A 32 -22.53 14.63 -6.83
C GLY A 32 -22.63 14.13 -8.28
N PHE A 33 -21.60 13.44 -8.80
CA PHE A 33 -21.67 12.85 -10.15
C PHE A 33 -22.62 11.64 -10.19
N LYS A 34 -23.23 11.41 -11.35
CA LYS A 34 -23.99 10.18 -11.62
C LYS A 34 -23.00 9.09 -12.02
N ILE A 35 -22.81 8.11 -11.15
CA ILE A 35 -21.81 7.04 -11.33
C ILE A 35 -22.49 5.71 -11.60
N GLN A 36 -21.97 4.98 -12.58
CA GLN A 36 -22.27 3.58 -12.85
C GLN A 36 -21.01 2.86 -13.34
N GLY A 37 -21.03 1.54 -13.46
CA GLY A 37 -19.90 0.82 -14.02
C GLY A 37 -20.16 -0.66 -14.26
N SER A 38 -19.16 -1.35 -14.78
CA SER A 38 -19.20 -2.78 -15.09
C SER A 38 -17.96 -3.50 -14.54
N ASP A 39 -18.14 -4.79 -14.23
CA ASP A 39 -17.02 -5.69 -13.89
C ASP A 39 -17.35 -7.12 -14.31
N LEU A 40 -16.35 -7.98 -14.46
CA LEU A 40 -16.51 -9.37 -14.88
C LEU A 40 -17.10 -10.27 -13.80
N SER A 41 -16.77 -10.02 -12.53
CA SER A 41 -17.13 -10.87 -11.40
C SER A 41 -17.59 -10.08 -10.20
N PHE A 42 -18.42 -10.71 -9.37
CA PHE A 42 -18.84 -10.15 -8.09
C PHE A 42 -17.68 -10.15 -7.08
N SER A 43 -17.54 -9.07 -6.31
CA SER A 43 -16.53 -8.93 -5.28
C SER A 43 -17.05 -8.10 -4.11
N LYS A 44 -16.34 -8.11 -2.97
CA LYS A 44 -16.65 -7.24 -1.83
C LYS A 44 -16.65 -5.75 -2.20
N ASN A 45 -15.83 -5.33 -3.16
CA ASN A 45 -15.83 -3.95 -3.65
C ASN A 45 -17.13 -3.62 -4.39
N ILE A 46 -17.66 -4.56 -5.20
CA ILE A 46 -18.94 -4.39 -5.90
C ILE A 46 -20.10 -4.31 -4.90
N GLU A 47 -20.07 -5.14 -3.85
CA GLU A 47 -21.04 -5.05 -2.76
C GLU A 47 -21.04 -3.66 -2.11
N ARG A 48 -19.86 -3.13 -1.78
CA ARG A 48 -19.70 -1.76 -1.25
C ARG A 48 -20.22 -0.68 -2.20
N LEU A 49 -19.98 -0.83 -3.51
CA LEU A 49 -20.50 0.11 -4.52
C LEU A 49 -22.04 0.11 -4.54
N LYS A 50 -22.66 -1.07 -4.49
CA LYS A 50 -24.12 -1.21 -4.41
C LYS A 50 -24.68 -0.56 -3.13
N ASN A 51 -24.04 -0.76 -1.99
CA ASN A 51 -24.41 -0.12 -0.72
C ASN A 51 -24.30 1.42 -0.79
N ASN A 52 -23.41 1.95 -1.64
CA ASN A 52 -23.32 3.38 -1.96
C ASN A 52 -24.27 3.81 -3.09
N ARG A 53 -25.27 2.99 -3.46
CA ARG A 53 -26.26 3.25 -4.52
C ARG A 53 -25.61 3.54 -5.89
N ILE A 54 -24.51 2.85 -6.20
CA ILE A 54 -23.86 2.88 -7.51
C ILE A 54 -24.34 1.67 -8.29
N LYS A 55 -24.87 1.89 -9.50
CA LYS A 55 -25.33 0.82 -10.38
C LYS A 55 -24.15 0.09 -10.98
N VAL A 56 -24.06 -1.24 -10.80
CA VAL A 56 -22.99 -2.07 -11.34
C VAL A 56 -23.59 -3.17 -12.21
N PHE A 57 -23.06 -3.28 -13.43
CA PHE A 57 -23.38 -4.34 -14.39
C PHE A 57 -22.34 -5.45 -14.30
N LEU A 58 -22.79 -6.70 -14.28
CA LEU A 58 -21.92 -7.86 -14.41
C LEU A 58 -21.72 -8.22 -15.89
N GLY A 59 -20.45 -8.33 -16.29
CA GLY A 59 -20.02 -8.50 -17.68
C GLY A 59 -19.96 -7.17 -18.44
N HIS A 60 -19.04 -7.12 -19.39
CA HIS A 60 -18.84 -5.96 -20.28
C HIS A 60 -19.71 -6.11 -21.53
N LYS A 61 -20.66 -5.19 -21.72
CA LYS A 61 -21.60 -5.18 -22.87
C LYS A 61 -21.79 -3.76 -23.38
N GLU A 62 -21.87 -3.55 -24.68
CA GLU A 62 -22.11 -2.24 -25.31
C GLU A 62 -23.30 -1.48 -24.72
N LYS A 63 -24.38 -2.19 -24.37
CA LYS A 63 -25.60 -1.61 -23.78
C LYS A 63 -25.38 -0.94 -22.41
N ASN A 64 -24.33 -1.29 -21.69
CA ASN A 64 -24.06 -0.76 -20.36
C ASN A 64 -23.72 0.74 -20.41
N ILE A 65 -23.22 1.25 -21.54
CA ILE A 65 -22.78 2.65 -21.71
C ILE A 65 -23.73 3.53 -22.53
N LEU A 66 -24.94 3.06 -22.82
CA LEU A 66 -25.87 3.78 -23.70
C LEU A 66 -26.13 5.22 -23.22
N ASN A 67 -26.32 5.42 -21.93
CA ASN A 67 -26.62 6.71 -21.31
C ASN A 67 -25.39 7.37 -20.66
N SER A 68 -24.20 6.89 -20.97
CA SER A 68 -22.95 7.45 -20.43
C SER A 68 -22.45 8.59 -21.28
N THR A 69 -21.91 9.62 -20.63
CA THR A 69 -21.31 10.78 -21.26
C THR A 69 -19.77 10.76 -21.16
N ILE A 70 -19.24 10.05 -20.17
CA ILE A 70 -17.80 9.90 -19.91
C ILE A 70 -17.51 8.43 -19.57
N LEU A 71 -16.37 7.91 -20.04
CA LEU A 71 -15.87 6.59 -19.70
C LEU A 71 -14.57 6.70 -18.89
N VAL A 72 -14.48 5.94 -17.80
CA VAL A 72 -13.24 5.76 -17.03
C VAL A 72 -12.84 4.29 -17.08
N ILE A 73 -11.61 4.01 -17.49
CA ILE A 73 -11.12 2.64 -17.69
C ILE A 73 -10.01 2.27 -16.70
N SER A 74 -10.06 1.02 -16.22
CA SER A 74 -8.94 0.41 -15.49
C SER A 74 -7.80 0.04 -16.46
N SER A 75 -6.55 0.04 -15.97
CA SER A 75 -5.38 -0.42 -16.73
C SER A 75 -5.49 -1.90 -17.18
N ALA A 76 -6.31 -2.71 -16.50
CA ALA A 76 -6.56 -4.11 -16.85
C ALA A 76 -7.48 -4.30 -18.07
N ILE A 77 -8.13 -3.22 -18.56
CA ILE A 77 -9.08 -3.31 -19.67
C ILE A 77 -8.36 -3.41 -21.02
N LYS A 78 -8.64 -4.50 -21.73
CA LYS A 78 -8.04 -4.76 -23.05
C LYS A 78 -8.67 -3.88 -24.15
N LYS A 79 -7.92 -3.61 -25.22
CA LYS A 79 -8.37 -2.77 -26.35
C LYS A 79 -9.61 -3.29 -27.06
N ASN A 80 -9.89 -4.60 -26.98
CA ASN A 80 -11.06 -5.25 -27.58
C ASN A 80 -12.29 -5.29 -26.67
N ASN A 81 -12.30 -4.58 -25.55
CA ASN A 81 -13.45 -4.50 -24.66
C ASN A 81 -14.65 -3.84 -25.38
N PRO A 82 -15.86 -4.44 -25.37
CA PRO A 82 -17.03 -3.95 -26.13
C PRO A 82 -17.50 -2.57 -25.67
N GLU A 83 -17.41 -2.25 -24.39
CA GLU A 83 -17.76 -0.91 -23.86
C GLU A 83 -16.78 0.15 -24.34
N LEU A 84 -15.47 -0.16 -24.37
CA LEU A 84 -14.43 0.74 -24.86
C LEU A 84 -14.60 0.98 -26.38
N ILE A 85 -14.87 -0.05 -27.16
CA ILE A 85 -15.13 0.06 -28.61
C ILE A 85 -16.36 0.94 -28.86
N LYS A 86 -17.45 0.70 -28.13
CA LYS A 86 -18.69 1.49 -28.26
C LYS A 86 -18.48 2.95 -27.87
N ALA A 87 -17.73 3.23 -26.77
CA ALA A 87 -17.42 4.58 -26.36
C ALA A 87 -16.63 5.35 -27.43
N LYS A 88 -15.65 4.71 -28.07
CA LYS A 88 -14.91 5.29 -29.21
C LYS A 88 -15.83 5.62 -30.39
N LYS A 89 -16.73 4.69 -30.78
CA LYS A 89 -17.72 4.93 -31.84
C LYS A 89 -18.65 6.10 -31.52
N LYS A 90 -19.01 6.28 -30.24
CA LYS A 90 -19.82 7.41 -29.75
C LYS A 90 -19.01 8.70 -29.53
N LYS A 91 -17.70 8.69 -29.74
CA LYS A 91 -16.79 9.80 -29.46
C LYS A 91 -16.88 10.33 -28.02
N LEU A 92 -17.14 9.44 -27.06
CA LEU A 92 -17.18 9.81 -25.64
C LEU A 92 -15.76 10.14 -25.15
N PRO A 93 -15.58 11.11 -24.26
CA PRO A 93 -14.34 11.28 -23.50
C PRO A 93 -13.99 10.01 -22.74
N ILE A 94 -12.76 9.52 -22.88
CA ILE A 94 -12.27 8.30 -22.25
C ILE A 94 -11.04 8.66 -21.45
N TYR A 95 -11.09 8.43 -20.13
CA TYR A 95 -10.00 8.69 -19.21
C TYR A 95 -9.50 7.38 -18.59
N LYS A 96 -8.21 7.27 -18.39
CA LYS A 96 -7.64 6.27 -17.50
C LYS A 96 -7.94 6.63 -16.04
N ARG A 97 -7.91 5.64 -15.15
CA ARG A 97 -8.11 5.86 -13.71
C ARG A 97 -7.22 6.98 -13.15
N GLY A 98 -5.91 6.97 -13.49
CA GLY A 98 -4.94 7.96 -13.01
C GLY A 98 -5.27 9.38 -13.46
N GLU A 99 -5.64 9.55 -14.74
CA GLU A 99 -6.03 10.85 -15.31
C GLU A 99 -7.28 11.42 -14.59
N MET A 100 -8.32 10.60 -14.43
CA MET A 100 -9.54 11.03 -13.73
C MET A 100 -9.27 11.33 -12.25
N LEU A 101 -8.41 10.56 -11.60
CA LEU A 101 -7.96 10.83 -10.24
C LEU A 101 -7.23 12.18 -10.18
N GLY A 102 -6.33 12.46 -11.12
CA GLY A 102 -5.63 13.74 -11.23
C GLY A 102 -6.60 14.92 -11.31
N HIS A 103 -7.64 14.82 -12.15
CA HIS A 103 -8.67 15.87 -12.28
C HIS A 103 -9.42 16.12 -10.95
N ILE A 104 -9.76 15.07 -10.20
CA ILE A 104 -10.47 15.24 -8.91
C ILE A 104 -9.54 15.82 -7.84
N VAL A 105 -8.29 15.37 -7.80
CA VAL A 105 -7.30 15.81 -6.79
C VAL A 105 -6.82 17.23 -7.03
N SER A 106 -6.79 17.71 -8.29
CA SER A 106 -6.41 19.09 -8.63
C SER A 106 -7.28 20.18 -7.98
N LEU A 107 -8.47 19.79 -7.54
CA LEU A 107 -9.41 20.68 -6.84
C LEU A 107 -9.15 20.81 -5.34
N MET A 108 -8.15 20.10 -4.81
CA MET A 108 -7.88 19.96 -3.38
C MET A 108 -6.40 20.19 -3.07
N LYS A 109 -6.10 20.73 -1.87
CA LYS A 109 -4.75 20.62 -1.31
C LYS A 109 -4.49 19.15 -1.05
N ASN A 110 -3.31 18.64 -1.46
CA ASN A 110 -3.09 17.21 -1.37
C ASN A 110 -1.75 16.84 -0.77
N ILE A 111 -1.71 15.64 -0.18
CA ILE A 111 -0.51 14.93 0.25
C ILE A 111 -0.47 13.64 -0.55
N VAL A 112 0.49 13.53 -1.46
CA VAL A 112 0.65 12.37 -2.34
C VAL A 112 1.76 11.49 -1.80
N VAL A 113 1.43 10.24 -1.46
CA VAL A 113 2.40 9.26 -0.96
C VAL A 113 2.76 8.28 -2.08
N ALA A 114 4.01 8.30 -2.50
CA ALA A 114 4.60 7.42 -3.50
C ALA A 114 5.80 6.63 -2.92
N GLY A 115 6.32 5.69 -3.67
CA GLY A 115 7.44 4.83 -3.29
C GLY A 115 7.11 3.35 -3.46
N SER A 116 8.09 2.48 -3.51
CA SER A 116 7.87 1.06 -3.75
C SER A 116 7.08 0.41 -2.60
N HIS A 117 7.47 0.64 -1.35
CA HIS A 117 6.88 0.04 -0.16
C HIS A 117 6.41 1.08 0.85
N GLY A 118 5.44 0.72 1.73
CA GLY A 118 4.99 1.57 2.83
C GLY A 118 3.96 2.65 2.48
N LYS A 119 3.62 2.84 1.21
CA LYS A 119 2.62 3.84 0.73
C LYS A 119 1.31 3.80 1.52
N THR A 120 0.68 2.64 1.54
CA THR A 120 -0.63 2.40 2.20
C THR A 120 -0.58 2.73 3.69
N THR A 121 0.46 2.27 4.38
CA THR A 121 0.65 2.54 5.82
C THR A 121 0.85 4.02 6.09
N THR A 122 1.71 4.70 5.32
CA THR A 122 1.99 6.14 5.46
C THR A 122 0.72 6.97 5.21
N THR A 123 -0.01 6.71 4.13
CA THR A 123 -1.29 7.37 3.82
C THR A 123 -2.29 7.20 4.96
N SER A 124 -2.36 6.01 5.54
CA SER A 124 -3.25 5.69 6.66
C SER A 124 -2.85 6.38 7.95
N LEU A 125 -1.55 6.47 8.25
CA LEU A 125 -1.02 7.18 9.42
C LEU A 125 -1.30 8.68 9.34
N ILE A 126 -1.11 9.31 8.18
CA ILE A 126 -1.47 10.71 7.95
C ILE A 126 -2.97 10.91 8.18
N SER A 127 -3.81 10.03 7.61
CA SER A 127 -5.26 10.07 7.80
C SER A 127 -5.65 9.94 9.27
N SER A 128 -4.97 9.09 10.03
CA SER A 128 -5.16 8.96 11.48
C SER A 128 -4.83 10.24 12.22
N ILE A 129 -3.69 10.90 11.91
CA ILE A 129 -3.31 12.18 12.53
C ILE A 129 -4.35 13.26 12.21
N PHE A 130 -4.81 13.35 10.97
CA PHE A 130 -5.83 14.32 10.56
C PHE A 130 -7.15 14.13 11.30
N SER A 131 -7.55 12.89 11.60
CA SER A 131 -8.78 12.63 12.36
C SER A 131 -8.76 13.21 13.77
N PHE A 132 -7.59 13.36 14.39
CA PHE A 132 -7.39 14.01 15.68
C PHE A 132 -7.24 15.53 15.59
N SER A 133 -6.96 16.06 14.41
CA SER A 133 -6.80 17.51 14.17
C SER A 133 -8.10 18.23 13.80
N LYS A 134 -9.24 17.57 13.85
CA LYS A 134 -10.56 18.07 13.41
C LYS A 134 -10.62 18.43 11.91
N ILE A 135 -9.60 18.08 11.13
CA ILE A 135 -9.59 18.19 9.68
C ILE A 135 -10.08 16.85 9.12
N ASP A 136 -11.16 16.88 8.36
CA ASP A 136 -11.74 15.68 7.75
C ASP A 136 -11.32 15.60 6.26
N PRO A 137 -10.20 14.94 5.92
CA PRO A 137 -9.68 14.89 4.56
C PRO A 137 -10.44 13.86 3.71
N THR A 138 -10.45 14.07 2.40
CA THR A 138 -10.68 12.99 1.44
C THR A 138 -9.47 12.06 1.46
N VAL A 139 -9.68 10.74 1.56
CA VAL A 139 -8.62 9.74 1.62
C VAL A 139 -8.79 8.75 0.49
N ILE A 140 -7.70 8.46 -0.23
CA ILE A 140 -7.63 7.47 -1.31
C ILE A 140 -6.42 6.58 -1.04
N ASN A 141 -6.66 5.32 -0.69
CA ASN A 141 -5.65 4.39 -0.25
C ASN A 141 -5.66 3.11 -1.09
N GLY A 142 -4.53 2.43 -1.22
CA GLY A 142 -4.41 1.14 -1.90
C GLY A 142 -4.95 -0.03 -1.10
N GLY A 143 -5.12 0.12 0.21
CA GLY A 143 -5.65 -0.88 1.12
C GLY A 143 -6.90 -0.41 1.86
N VAL A 144 -7.60 -1.34 2.51
CA VAL A 144 -8.77 -1.05 3.34
C VAL A 144 -8.31 -0.60 4.72
N LEU A 145 -8.64 0.62 5.11
CA LEU A 145 -8.37 1.14 6.46
C LEU A 145 -9.35 0.53 7.46
N ASN A 146 -8.84 0.03 8.58
CA ASN A 146 -9.67 -0.55 9.64
C ASN A 146 -10.65 0.48 10.23
N SER A 147 -10.25 1.73 10.34
CA SER A 147 -11.07 2.84 10.86
C SER A 147 -12.31 3.17 10.03
N TYR A 148 -12.28 2.89 8.71
CA TYR A 148 -13.39 3.22 7.80
C TYR A 148 -14.02 1.99 7.15
N GLY A 149 -13.38 0.81 7.26
CA GLY A 149 -13.80 -0.39 6.53
C GLY A 149 -13.74 -0.25 5.00
N ASN A 150 -13.06 0.78 4.48
CA ASN A 150 -13.00 1.11 3.05
C ASN A 150 -11.60 1.60 2.64
N SER A 151 -11.28 1.53 1.34
CA SER A 151 -10.04 2.06 0.76
C SER A 151 -10.15 3.54 0.38
N ALA A 152 -11.35 4.12 0.40
CA ALA A 152 -11.56 5.52 0.06
C ALA A 152 -12.66 6.13 0.91
N LYS A 153 -12.48 7.41 1.27
CA LYS A 153 -13.43 8.22 2.03
C LYS A 153 -13.46 9.63 1.45
N LEU A 154 -14.65 10.16 1.17
CA LEU A 154 -14.83 11.59 0.88
C LEU A 154 -14.89 12.36 2.20
N GLY A 155 -13.97 13.30 2.40
CA GLY A 155 -13.94 14.20 3.54
C GLY A 155 -14.74 15.50 3.33
N LYS A 156 -14.84 16.27 4.42
CA LYS A 156 -15.52 17.59 4.40
C LYS A 156 -14.55 18.75 4.15
N SER A 157 -13.25 18.55 4.38
CA SER A 157 -12.23 19.58 4.19
C SER A 157 -11.81 19.67 2.71
N ASN A 158 -10.96 20.64 2.39
CA ASN A 158 -10.33 20.79 1.10
C ASN A 158 -9.00 20.00 0.97
N TRP A 159 -8.72 19.10 1.91
CA TRP A 159 -7.54 18.25 1.90
C TRP A 159 -7.84 16.88 1.28
N CYS A 160 -6.89 16.38 0.50
CA CYS A 160 -6.86 15.03 -0.02
C CYS A 160 -5.55 14.36 0.37
N ILE A 161 -5.63 13.18 0.98
CA ILE A 161 -4.47 12.31 1.28
C ILE A 161 -4.60 11.11 0.36
N LEU A 162 -3.60 10.88 -0.48
CA LEU A 162 -3.69 9.79 -1.44
C LEU A 162 -2.40 9.01 -1.58
N GLU A 163 -2.57 7.70 -1.72
CA GLU A 163 -1.55 6.80 -2.20
C GLU A 163 -1.48 6.85 -3.73
N SER A 164 -0.30 6.98 -4.28
CA SER A 164 -0.08 6.97 -5.73
C SER A 164 0.81 5.81 -6.13
N ASP A 165 0.31 5.01 -7.07
CA ASP A 165 0.96 3.79 -7.55
C ASP A 165 1.88 4.12 -8.72
N GLU A 166 3.14 3.75 -8.62
CA GLU A 166 4.15 3.93 -9.64
C GLU A 166 4.11 2.87 -10.75
N SER A 167 3.37 1.77 -10.57
CA SER A 167 3.44 0.56 -11.39
C SER A 167 3.25 0.76 -12.89
N ASP A 168 2.47 1.76 -13.30
CA ASP A 168 2.17 2.11 -14.69
C ASP A 168 2.56 3.54 -15.07
N GLY A 169 3.34 4.21 -14.23
CA GLY A 169 3.78 5.59 -14.42
C GLY A 169 2.70 6.66 -14.18
N SER A 170 1.45 6.28 -13.90
CA SER A 170 0.34 7.22 -13.71
C SER A 170 0.48 8.14 -12.49
N PHE A 171 1.38 7.83 -11.56
CA PHE A 171 1.69 8.72 -10.44
C PHE A 171 2.27 10.07 -10.91
N LEU A 172 2.82 10.11 -12.11
CA LEU A 172 3.29 11.35 -12.74
C LEU A 172 2.15 12.26 -13.21
N ASP A 173 0.94 11.76 -13.37
CA ASP A 173 -0.21 12.56 -13.81
C ASP A 173 -0.92 13.27 -12.64
N ILE A 174 -0.59 12.90 -11.41
CA ILE A 174 -1.21 13.44 -10.19
C ILE A 174 -0.60 14.83 -9.89
N PRO A 175 -1.42 15.89 -9.76
CA PRO A 175 -0.96 17.17 -9.25
C PRO A 175 -0.58 17.05 -7.78
N VAL A 176 0.54 17.68 -7.39
CA VAL A 176 1.13 17.54 -6.05
C VAL A 176 1.16 18.89 -5.36
N THR A 177 0.71 18.94 -4.08
CA THR A 177 1.02 20.06 -3.16
C THR A 177 2.13 19.63 -2.21
N TYR A 178 1.95 18.51 -1.51
CA TYR A 178 2.97 17.85 -0.69
C TYR A 178 3.18 16.44 -1.21
N SER A 179 4.43 15.98 -1.25
CA SER A 179 4.76 14.62 -1.64
C SER A 179 5.59 13.92 -0.59
N ILE A 180 5.41 12.60 -0.47
CA ILE A 180 6.27 11.73 0.32
C ILE A 180 6.78 10.63 -0.61
N VAL A 181 8.08 10.40 -0.64
CA VAL A 181 8.67 9.21 -1.26
C VAL A 181 9.29 8.36 -0.15
N THR A 182 8.72 7.19 0.06
CA THR A 182 9.09 6.30 1.17
C THR A 182 10.40 5.56 0.93
N ASN A 183 10.54 4.96 -0.23
CA ASN A 183 11.72 4.21 -0.69
C ASN A 183 11.59 3.95 -2.19
N ILE A 184 12.69 3.49 -2.83
CA ILE A 184 12.71 3.08 -4.24
C ILE A 184 13.40 1.72 -4.31
N ASP A 185 12.66 0.68 -4.68
CA ASP A 185 13.14 -0.69 -4.84
C ASP A 185 12.93 -1.19 -6.28
N ALA A 186 13.59 -2.27 -6.65
CA ALA A 186 13.54 -2.84 -8.00
C ALA A 186 12.20 -3.52 -8.29
N GLU A 187 11.13 -2.73 -8.35
CA GLU A 187 9.78 -3.18 -8.72
C GLU A 187 9.35 -2.63 -10.09
N HIS A 188 8.37 -3.31 -10.71
CA HIS A 188 7.77 -2.88 -11.98
C HIS A 188 8.76 -2.70 -13.14
N LEU A 189 9.84 -3.50 -13.14
CA LEU A 189 10.86 -3.44 -14.20
C LEU A 189 10.37 -3.93 -15.57
N ASP A 190 9.26 -4.64 -15.61
CA ASP A 190 8.49 -4.93 -16.84
C ASP A 190 8.03 -3.62 -17.53
N TYR A 191 7.64 -2.61 -16.76
CA TYR A 191 7.26 -1.29 -17.24
C TYR A 191 8.49 -0.37 -17.44
N TYR A 192 9.30 -0.19 -16.40
CA TYR A 192 10.41 0.78 -16.39
C TYR A 192 11.66 0.31 -17.13
N LYS A 193 11.82 -0.99 -17.39
CA LYS A 193 12.99 -1.65 -18.02
C LYS A 193 14.26 -1.66 -17.18
N SER A 194 14.48 -0.67 -16.31
CA SER A 194 15.63 -0.62 -15.41
C SER A 194 15.32 0.15 -14.12
N LEU A 195 16.11 -0.10 -13.08
CA LEU A 195 16.02 0.66 -11.82
C LEU A 195 16.34 2.15 -12.03
N ASP A 196 17.24 2.48 -12.96
CA ASP A 196 17.59 3.87 -13.24
C ASP A 196 16.44 4.64 -13.91
N ASN A 197 15.68 4.00 -14.78
CA ASN A 197 14.47 4.58 -15.35
C ASN A 197 13.39 4.83 -14.27
N LEU A 198 13.23 3.87 -13.36
CA LEU A 198 12.33 4.04 -12.21
C LEU A 198 12.79 5.21 -11.33
N LYS A 199 14.07 5.28 -10.96
CA LYS A 199 14.66 6.41 -10.23
C LYS A 199 14.44 7.74 -10.95
N GLY A 200 14.64 7.78 -12.27
CA GLY A 200 14.38 8.97 -13.10
C GLY A 200 12.92 9.43 -13.05
N SER A 201 11.98 8.50 -12.95
CA SER A 201 10.56 8.82 -12.80
C SER A 201 10.25 9.40 -11.41
N PHE A 202 10.88 8.91 -10.35
CA PHE A 202 10.77 9.52 -9.03
C PHE A 202 11.38 10.93 -8.97
N VAL A 203 12.50 11.19 -9.66
CA VAL A 203 13.03 12.56 -9.80
C VAL A 203 12.01 13.48 -10.47
N LYS A 204 11.40 13.04 -11.59
CA LYS A 204 10.33 13.81 -12.27
C LYS A 204 9.13 14.08 -11.36
N PHE A 205 8.76 13.09 -10.52
CA PHE A 205 7.67 13.22 -9.55
C PHE A 205 7.99 14.29 -8.49
N LEU A 206 9.19 14.24 -7.91
CA LEU A 206 9.64 15.19 -6.89
C LEU A 206 9.79 16.62 -7.47
N ASP A 207 10.24 16.75 -8.70
CA ASP A 207 10.38 18.04 -9.40
C ASP A 207 9.03 18.73 -9.68
N LYS A 208 7.91 18.00 -9.62
CA LYS A 208 6.56 18.58 -9.77
C LYS A 208 6.05 19.31 -8.54
N THR A 209 6.69 19.14 -7.37
CA THR A 209 6.24 19.78 -6.13
C THR A 209 6.41 21.30 -6.26
N PRO A 210 5.34 22.11 -6.10
CA PRO A 210 5.40 23.55 -6.32
C PRO A 210 6.19 24.25 -5.20
N SER A 211 6.61 25.50 -5.43
CA SER A 211 7.39 26.28 -4.48
C SER A 211 6.69 26.52 -3.13
N PHE A 212 5.37 26.55 -3.12
CA PHE A 212 4.54 26.67 -1.91
C PHE A 212 4.23 25.33 -1.22
N GLY A 213 4.63 24.20 -1.82
CA GLY A 213 4.55 22.87 -1.21
C GLY A 213 5.89 22.37 -0.69
N LYS A 214 5.98 21.11 -0.33
CA LYS A 214 7.23 20.42 0.07
C LYS A 214 7.19 18.94 -0.28
N SER A 215 8.33 18.40 -0.66
CA SER A 215 8.56 16.94 -0.75
C SER A 215 9.23 16.43 0.51
N PHE A 216 8.92 15.21 0.93
CA PHE A 216 9.57 14.51 2.02
C PHE A 216 10.18 13.22 1.50
N ILE A 217 11.49 13.05 1.66
CA ILE A 217 12.23 11.89 1.15
C ILE A 217 12.97 11.16 2.26
N CYS A 218 12.94 9.82 2.23
CA CYS A 218 13.65 9.00 3.19
C CYS A 218 15.14 8.94 2.86
N ILE A 219 15.99 9.67 3.60
CA ILE A 219 17.43 9.70 3.31
C ILE A 219 18.16 8.43 3.74
N ASP A 220 17.53 7.55 4.51
CA ASP A 220 18.05 6.23 4.84
C ASP A 220 18.00 5.26 3.65
N ASP A 221 17.16 5.55 2.66
CA ASP A 221 17.04 4.71 1.47
C ASP A 221 18.18 4.99 0.49
N PRO A 222 19.01 3.97 0.13
CA PRO A 222 20.18 4.17 -0.73
C PRO A 222 19.82 4.69 -2.13
N ALA A 223 18.68 4.24 -2.68
CA ALA A 223 18.24 4.66 -4.01
C ALA A 223 17.80 6.12 -4.00
N ILE A 224 17.02 6.55 -2.98
CA ILE A 224 16.64 7.96 -2.79
C ILE A 224 17.90 8.82 -2.56
N LYS A 225 18.82 8.37 -1.70
CA LYS A 225 20.08 9.08 -1.46
C LYS A 225 20.87 9.29 -2.75
N SER A 226 20.91 8.29 -3.63
CA SER A 226 21.61 8.36 -4.91
C SER A 226 21.02 9.35 -5.92
N ILE A 227 19.73 9.67 -5.81
CA ILE A 227 19.05 10.61 -6.71
C ILE A 227 18.84 12.01 -6.11
N SER A 228 19.09 12.21 -4.82
CA SER A 228 18.81 13.48 -4.13
C SER A 228 19.48 14.68 -4.79
N ASN A 229 20.70 14.51 -5.31
CA ASN A 229 21.42 15.55 -6.04
C ASN A 229 20.86 15.82 -7.44
N LYS A 230 20.13 14.87 -8.05
CA LYS A 230 19.52 14.97 -9.37
C LYS A 230 18.18 15.71 -9.35
N ILE A 231 17.55 15.86 -8.18
CA ILE A 231 16.32 16.60 -8.00
C ILE A 231 16.62 18.08 -8.25
N LYS A 232 16.03 18.65 -9.28
CA LYS A 232 16.22 20.07 -9.68
C LYS A 232 15.53 20.99 -8.69
N ASN A 233 14.30 20.64 -8.32
CA ASN A 233 13.52 21.35 -7.33
C ASN A 233 14.03 21.05 -5.92
N LYS A 234 14.87 21.94 -5.36
CA LYS A 234 15.43 21.78 -4.00
C LYS A 234 14.40 21.99 -2.87
N ASN A 235 13.12 21.99 -3.20
CA ASN A 235 12.02 22.18 -2.26
C ASN A 235 11.64 20.88 -1.54
N PHE A 236 12.62 20.14 -1.03
CA PHE A 236 12.39 18.91 -0.27
C PHE A 236 13.02 18.95 1.12
N LEU A 237 12.49 18.14 2.01
CA LEU A 237 12.98 17.87 3.35
C LEU A 237 13.25 16.38 3.50
N THR A 238 14.25 16.05 4.29
CA THR A 238 14.67 14.66 4.50
C THR A 238 14.16 14.13 5.84
N TYR A 239 13.85 12.84 5.89
CA TYR A 239 13.56 12.14 7.14
C TYR A 239 14.30 10.80 7.21
N GLY A 240 14.57 10.32 8.42
CA GLY A 240 15.26 9.06 8.65
C GLY A 240 16.07 9.03 9.93
N LEU A 241 16.89 7.98 10.08
CA LEU A 241 17.86 7.81 11.16
C LEU A 241 19.16 8.58 10.91
N ASP A 242 19.46 8.86 9.64
CA ASP A 242 20.67 9.59 9.24
C ASP A 242 20.78 10.92 9.99
N ARG A 243 22.01 11.23 10.47
CA ARG A 243 22.28 12.44 11.24
C ARG A 243 22.00 13.73 10.47
N SER A 244 22.03 13.68 9.15
CA SER A 244 21.75 14.82 8.26
C SER A 244 20.25 15.05 8.00
N ALA A 245 19.36 14.15 8.46
CA ALA A 245 17.93 14.27 8.22
C ALA A 245 17.34 15.51 8.90
N ASN A 246 16.49 16.26 8.18
CA ASN A 246 15.72 17.37 8.73
C ASN A 246 14.76 16.90 9.83
N PHE A 247 14.13 15.76 9.63
CA PHE A 247 13.28 15.06 10.60
C PHE A 247 13.99 13.77 11.01
N ARG A 248 14.83 13.85 12.04
CA ARG A 248 15.67 12.74 12.46
C ARG A 248 14.97 11.86 13.48
N ILE A 249 14.94 10.57 13.21
CA ILE A 249 14.43 9.53 14.10
C ILE A 249 15.50 9.22 15.15
N GLU A 250 15.13 9.27 16.43
CA GLU A 250 16.02 9.00 17.56
C GLU A 250 15.33 8.13 18.60
N ASN A 251 16.12 7.45 19.45
CA ASN A 251 15.64 6.69 20.61
C ASN A 251 14.52 5.70 20.26
N VAL A 252 14.79 4.85 19.27
CA VAL A 252 13.85 3.81 18.82
C VAL A 252 13.73 2.71 19.86
N ILE A 253 12.49 2.36 20.23
CA ILE A 253 12.15 1.25 21.11
C ILE A 253 11.06 0.42 20.40
N ASN A 254 11.30 -0.88 20.24
CA ASN A 254 10.33 -1.84 19.74
C ASN A 254 9.91 -2.78 20.87
N ASN A 255 8.61 -2.80 21.21
CA ASN A 255 7.98 -3.70 22.16
C ASN A 255 6.99 -4.62 21.44
N LYS A 256 6.41 -5.60 22.16
CA LYS A 256 5.42 -6.53 21.59
C LYS A 256 4.17 -5.82 21.05
N ASP A 257 3.75 -4.73 21.70
CA ASP A 257 2.48 -4.06 21.46
C ASP A 257 2.63 -2.72 20.72
N TYR A 258 3.85 -2.14 20.69
CA TYR A 258 4.07 -0.84 20.08
C TYR A 258 5.53 -0.57 19.73
N SER A 259 5.74 0.34 18.80
CA SER A 259 7.02 1.00 18.59
C SER A 259 6.97 2.42 19.14
N GLN A 260 8.10 2.92 19.69
CA GLN A 260 8.25 4.28 20.17
C GLN A 260 9.52 4.90 19.64
N PHE A 261 9.49 6.19 19.34
CA PHE A 261 10.67 6.96 18.92
C PHE A 261 10.51 8.45 19.24
N ASN A 262 11.60 9.19 19.12
CA ASN A 262 11.61 10.64 19.13
C ASN A 262 11.85 11.17 17.72
N LEU A 263 11.34 12.37 17.44
CA LEU A 263 11.58 13.07 16.19
C LEU A 263 12.25 14.40 16.48
N SER A 264 13.54 14.52 16.14
CA SER A 264 14.30 15.77 16.18
C SER A 264 14.07 16.53 14.88
N ILE A 265 13.71 17.79 14.95
CA ILE A 265 13.31 18.62 13.82
C ILE A 265 14.33 19.75 13.65
N ASN A 266 14.98 19.77 12.50
CA ASN A 266 15.98 20.78 12.14
C ASN A 266 15.67 21.35 10.75
N LEU A 267 14.85 22.39 10.72
CA LEU A 267 14.44 23.05 9.48
C LEU A 267 15.33 24.27 9.19
N PRO A 268 15.67 24.53 7.92
CA PRO A 268 16.45 25.71 7.54
C PRO A 268 15.83 27.02 8.06
N GLY A 269 16.63 27.84 8.74
CA GLY A 269 16.18 29.14 9.26
C GLY A 269 15.24 29.10 10.46
N GLN A 270 15.00 27.93 11.06
CA GLN A 270 14.14 27.77 12.23
C GLN A 270 14.92 27.23 13.44
N LYS A 271 14.42 27.51 14.64
CA LYS A 271 14.94 26.88 15.85
C LYS A 271 14.67 25.39 15.83
N LYS A 272 15.59 24.58 16.34
CA LYS A 272 15.40 23.15 16.51
C LYS A 272 14.18 22.89 17.40
N ASP A 273 13.35 21.93 16.98
CA ASP A 273 12.19 21.47 17.75
C ASP A 273 12.24 19.93 17.93
N TYR A 274 11.38 19.43 18.79
CA TYR A 274 11.42 18.04 19.22
C TYR A 274 10.03 17.49 19.50
N ILE A 275 9.69 16.33 18.91
CA ILE A 275 8.52 15.59 19.33
C ILE A 275 8.97 14.31 20.04
N LYS A 276 8.90 14.31 21.38
CA LYS A 276 9.33 13.18 22.20
C LYS A 276 8.23 12.13 22.34
N LYS A 277 8.62 10.85 22.43
CA LYS A 277 7.72 9.71 22.74
C LYS A 277 6.56 9.59 21.75
N LEU A 278 6.84 9.66 20.44
CA LEU A 278 5.91 9.23 19.40
C LEU A 278 5.73 7.72 19.50
N GLN A 279 4.50 7.27 19.60
CA GLN A 279 4.16 5.85 19.79
C GLN A 279 3.19 5.41 18.71
N LEU A 280 3.36 4.18 18.18
CA LEU A 280 2.43 3.59 17.23
C LEU A 280 2.22 2.10 17.54
N PRO A 281 0.99 1.55 17.40
CA PRO A 281 0.61 0.20 17.79
C PRO A 281 0.98 -0.84 16.72
N ILE A 282 2.07 -0.62 16.00
CA ILE A 282 2.66 -1.55 15.04
C ILE A 282 4.17 -1.52 15.17
N ILE A 283 4.81 -2.65 14.95
CA ILE A 283 6.24 -2.83 15.17
C ILE A 283 7.05 -2.67 13.89
N GLY A 284 8.33 -2.44 14.05
CA GLY A 284 9.32 -2.46 12.99
C GLY A 284 9.81 -1.10 12.55
N LEU A 285 11.10 -1.04 12.23
CA LEU A 285 11.78 0.20 11.83
C LEU A 285 11.18 0.81 10.55
N HIS A 286 10.71 -0.03 9.61
CA HIS A 286 10.02 0.46 8.41
C HIS A 286 8.72 1.21 8.75
N ASN A 287 7.96 0.77 9.76
CA ASN A 287 6.76 1.47 10.22
C ASN A 287 7.10 2.76 10.99
N ILE A 288 8.21 2.77 11.72
CA ILE A 288 8.74 3.99 12.35
C ILE A 288 9.10 5.04 11.29
N ARG A 289 9.75 4.65 10.18
CA ARG A 289 10.03 5.55 9.06
C ARG A 289 8.73 6.08 8.42
N ASN A 290 7.73 5.23 8.21
CA ASN A 290 6.41 5.64 7.71
C ASN A 290 5.74 6.65 8.67
N ALA A 291 5.84 6.42 9.99
CA ALA A 291 5.30 7.32 11.00
C ALA A 291 6.06 8.64 11.08
N ALA A 292 7.39 8.63 10.93
CA ALA A 292 8.22 9.83 10.89
C ALA A 292 7.87 10.71 9.67
N ALA A 293 7.69 10.11 8.47
CA ALA A 293 7.22 10.82 7.29
C ALA A 293 5.85 11.45 7.51
N SER A 294 4.93 10.69 8.11
CA SER A 294 3.58 11.16 8.44
C SER A 294 3.58 12.30 9.45
N ALA A 295 4.40 12.19 10.51
CA ALA A 295 4.56 13.25 11.49
C ALA A 295 5.21 14.50 10.87
N ALA A 296 6.22 14.34 10.02
CA ALA A 296 6.94 15.43 9.37
C ALA A 296 6.01 16.30 8.50
N VAL A 297 5.21 15.68 7.62
CA VAL A 297 4.26 16.45 6.79
C VAL A 297 3.17 17.09 7.64
N CYS A 298 2.64 16.39 8.64
CA CYS A 298 1.62 16.93 9.55
C CYS A 298 2.15 18.11 10.39
N TYR A 299 3.38 18.02 10.86
CA TYR A 299 4.06 19.12 11.57
C TYR A 299 4.20 20.37 10.68
N LEU A 300 4.67 20.17 9.43
CA LEU A 300 4.89 21.29 8.52
C LEU A 300 3.59 22.03 8.13
N ILE A 301 2.47 21.32 8.04
CA ILE A 301 1.16 21.93 7.76
C ILE A 301 0.48 22.53 9.00
N GLY A 302 1.13 22.51 10.18
CA GLY A 302 0.68 23.16 11.40
C GLY A 302 -0.20 22.33 12.32
N ILE A 303 -0.22 20.99 12.17
CA ILE A 303 -0.89 20.12 13.15
C ILE A 303 -0.04 20.07 14.43
N SER A 304 -0.65 20.30 15.58
CA SER A 304 0.08 20.36 16.85
C SER A 304 0.72 19.02 17.23
N ASN A 305 1.84 19.09 17.97
CA ASN A 305 2.58 17.91 18.43
C ASN A 305 1.69 16.95 19.25
N SER A 306 0.73 17.46 20.01
CA SER A 306 -0.22 16.63 20.77
C SER A 306 -1.16 15.85 19.87
N MET A 307 -1.67 16.47 18.80
CA MET A 307 -2.54 15.81 17.82
C MET A 307 -1.77 14.76 17.00
N ILE A 308 -0.52 15.06 16.61
CA ILE A 308 0.37 14.10 15.95
C ILE A 308 0.57 12.86 16.83
N LYS A 309 0.92 13.06 18.10
CA LYS A 309 1.06 11.95 19.08
C LYS A 309 -0.21 11.13 19.20
N SER A 310 -1.35 11.79 19.38
CA SER A 310 -2.64 11.11 19.52
C SER A 310 -3.01 10.32 18.27
N GLY A 311 -2.80 10.90 17.09
CA GLY A 311 -3.10 10.24 15.82
C GLY A 311 -2.23 9.00 15.57
N LEU A 312 -0.94 9.04 15.90
CA LEU A 312 -0.06 7.88 15.78
C LEU A 312 -0.40 6.80 16.82
N LYS A 313 -0.60 7.18 18.09
CA LYS A 313 -0.91 6.25 19.19
C LYS A 313 -2.22 5.48 18.97
N ASN A 314 -3.23 6.13 18.42
CA ASN A 314 -4.55 5.55 18.20
C ASN A 314 -4.74 5.01 16.76
N PHE A 315 -3.67 4.79 16.04
CA PHE A 315 -3.73 4.20 14.70
C PHE A 315 -4.29 2.78 14.75
N GLN A 316 -5.35 2.54 13.97
CA GLN A 316 -6.08 1.25 14.00
C GLN A 316 -5.57 0.21 13.00
N GLY A 317 -4.47 0.53 12.31
CA GLY A 317 -3.89 -0.36 11.31
C GLY A 317 -4.65 -0.36 9.97
N VAL A 318 -4.11 -1.13 9.06
CA VAL A 318 -4.65 -1.39 7.71
C VAL A 318 -4.81 -2.89 7.57
N GLN A 319 -5.88 -3.34 6.91
CA GLN A 319 -6.08 -4.77 6.67
C GLN A 319 -4.87 -5.35 5.92
N ARG A 320 -4.45 -6.54 6.34
CA ARG A 320 -3.31 -7.24 5.77
C ARG A 320 -1.96 -6.49 5.90
N ARG A 321 -1.79 -5.64 6.93
CA ARG A 321 -0.51 -5.01 7.28
C ARG A 321 -0.26 -5.28 8.75
N PHE A 322 0.50 -6.34 9.03
CA PHE A 322 0.78 -6.85 10.36
C PHE A 322 -0.49 -7.02 11.22
N ASN A 323 -1.50 -7.67 10.62
CA ASN A 323 -2.84 -7.77 11.21
C ASN A 323 -2.95 -9.03 12.06
N ASN A 324 -3.12 -8.90 13.38
CA ASN A 324 -3.43 -10.05 14.22
C ASN A 324 -4.84 -10.53 13.89
N LEU A 325 -4.96 -11.78 13.44
CA LEU A 325 -6.24 -12.38 13.04
C LEU A 325 -6.94 -13.06 14.21
N PHE A 326 -6.24 -14.00 14.86
CA PHE A 326 -6.75 -14.79 15.96
C PHE A 326 -5.59 -15.40 16.75
N SER A 327 -5.91 -16.00 17.89
CA SER A 327 -4.99 -16.86 18.65
C SER A 327 -5.53 -18.28 18.77
N TYR A 328 -4.65 -19.26 18.64
CA TYR A 328 -4.94 -20.69 18.82
C TYR A 328 -3.85 -21.31 19.68
N ARG A 329 -4.20 -21.98 20.77
CA ARG A 329 -3.24 -22.56 21.74
C ARG A 329 -2.20 -21.52 22.22
N ASN A 330 -2.62 -20.30 22.51
CA ASN A 330 -1.77 -19.15 22.87
C ASN A 330 -0.77 -18.71 21.80
N ILE A 331 -0.90 -19.19 20.57
CA ILE A 331 -0.08 -18.81 19.42
C ILE A 331 -0.83 -17.78 18.60
N SER A 332 -0.22 -16.62 18.35
CA SER A 332 -0.79 -15.56 17.52
C SER A 332 -0.63 -15.89 16.04
N PHE A 333 -1.72 -15.67 15.28
CA PHE A 333 -1.76 -15.80 13.83
C PHE A 333 -1.90 -14.41 13.19
N ILE A 334 -0.89 -14.02 12.44
CA ILE A 334 -0.77 -12.69 11.81
C ILE A 334 -0.92 -12.81 10.31
N ASP A 335 -1.56 -11.81 9.67
CA ASP A 335 -1.69 -11.67 8.22
C ASP A 335 -0.94 -10.42 7.75
N ASP A 336 -0.04 -10.58 6.77
CA ASP A 336 0.69 -9.49 6.17
C ASP A 336 0.68 -9.58 4.63
N TYR A 337 0.65 -8.43 4.00
CA TYR A 337 0.61 -8.31 2.53
C TYR A 337 2.00 -8.45 1.89
N ALA A 338 3.07 -8.53 2.68
CA ALA A 338 4.44 -8.63 2.21
C ALA A 338 4.59 -9.74 1.16
N HIS A 339 5.04 -9.36 -0.02
CA HIS A 339 5.15 -10.22 -1.20
C HIS A 339 6.39 -9.93 -2.04
N HIS A 340 7.16 -8.90 -1.69
CA HIS A 340 8.48 -8.59 -2.21
C HIS A 340 9.56 -9.06 -1.21
N PRO A 341 10.75 -9.54 -1.65
CA PRO A 341 11.79 -10.00 -0.74
C PRO A 341 12.17 -8.98 0.34
N SER A 342 12.27 -7.70 -0.02
CA SER A 342 12.58 -6.61 0.90
C SER A 342 11.50 -6.46 1.99
N GLU A 343 10.20 -6.52 1.62
CA GLU A 343 9.09 -6.46 2.57
C GLU A 343 9.12 -7.67 3.53
N ILE A 344 9.27 -8.89 3.00
CA ILE A 344 9.34 -10.12 3.78
C ILE A 344 10.48 -10.05 4.80
N SER A 345 11.66 -9.65 4.35
CA SER A 345 12.83 -9.49 5.22
C SER A 345 12.57 -8.46 6.33
N CYS A 346 12.01 -7.30 6.01
CA CYS A 346 11.68 -6.26 6.98
C CYS A 346 10.69 -6.74 8.04
N VAL A 347 9.63 -7.44 7.64
CA VAL A 347 8.61 -7.95 8.55
C VAL A 347 9.18 -9.04 9.47
N LEU A 348 9.92 -10.01 8.91
CA LEU A 348 10.54 -11.08 9.70
C LEU A 348 11.62 -10.56 10.64
N THR A 349 12.43 -9.58 10.22
CA THR A 349 13.39 -8.90 11.11
C THR A 349 12.67 -8.26 12.29
N SER A 350 11.60 -7.52 12.03
CA SER A 350 10.81 -6.84 13.07
C SER A 350 10.19 -7.84 14.06
N LEU A 351 9.70 -8.98 13.56
CA LEU A 351 9.20 -10.06 14.42
C LEU A 351 10.32 -10.63 15.29
N ARG A 352 11.49 -10.92 14.71
CA ARG A 352 12.62 -11.50 15.45
C ARG A 352 13.17 -10.54 16.52
N GLU A 353 13.21 -9.25 16.25
CA GLU A 353 13.63 -8.23 17.24
C GLU A 353 12.75 -8.22 18.47
N VAL A 354 11.44 -8.40 18.28
CA VAL A 354 10.43 -8.35 19.35
C VAL A 354 10.21 -9.70 20.03
N TYR A 355 10.24 -10.79 19.26
CA TYR A 355 9.96 -12.15 19.73
C TYR A 355 11.23 -13.01 19.66
N ARG A 356 12.28 -12.61 20.39
CA ARG A 356 13.62 -13.23 20.33
C ARG A 356 13.60 -14.72 20.60
N GLU A 357 12.80 -15.15 21.60
CA GLU A 357 12.76 -16.54 22.08
C GLU A 357 11.69 -17.39 21.37
N LYS A 358 10.74 -16.76 20.65
CA LYS A 358 9.68 -17.50 19.97
C LYS A 358 10.15 -18.04 18.63
N GLU A 359 9.70 -19.24 18.28
CA GLU A 359 9.86 -19.75 16.92
C GLU A 359 8.88 -19.06 15.97
N ILE A 360 9.41 -18.51 14.87
CA ILE A 360 8.65 -17.81 13.83
C ILE A 360 8.34 -18.78 12.69
N VAL A 361 7.06 -19.05 12.50
CA VAL A 361 6.54 -19.85 11.38
C VAL A 361 5.98 -18.93 10.32
N CYS A 362 6.65 -18.85 9.18
CA CYS A 362 6.21 -18.07 8.02
C CYS A 362 5.44 -18.97 7.04
N ILE A 363 4.21 -18.60 6.70
CA ILE A 363 3.41 -19.23 5.64
C ILE A 363 3.42 -18.28 4.46
N PHE A 364 4.20 -18.58 3.41
CA PHE A 364 4.41 -17.67 2.30
C PHE A 364 3.80 -18.17 0.99
N GLN A 365 3.00 -17.32 0.36
CA GLN A 365 2.49 -17.52 -0.99
C GLN A 365 3.13 -16.55 -1.97
N PRO A 366 4.05 -17.02 -2.85
CA PRO A 366 4.60 -16.17 -3.90
C PRO A 366 3.48 -15.60 -4.79
N HIS A 367 3.60 -14.32 -5.15
CA HIS A 367 2.61 -13.61 -5.95
C HIS A 367 3.23 -13.10 -7.25
N ARG A 368 2.66 -13.52 -8.39
CA ARG A 368 3.12 -13.39 -9.77
C ARG A 368 4.34 -14.24 -10.10
N VAL A 369 4.24 -14.95 -11.19
CA VAL A 369 5.34 -15.77 -11.73
C VAL A 369 6.47 -14.89 -12.23
N SER A 370 6.14 -13.77 -12.89
CA SER A 370 7.11 -12.79 -13.38
C SER A 370 8.02 -12.27 -12.26
N ARG A 371 7.44 -11.85 -11.12
CA ARG A 371 8.21 -11.40 -9.95
C ARG A 371 9.11 -12.49 -9.39
N LEU A 372 8.57 -13.71 -9.27
CA LEU A 372 9.35 -14.82 -8.72
C LEU A 372 10.52 -15.22 -9.65
N ASN A 373 10.33 -15.12 -10.96
CA ASN A 373 11.38 -15.34 -11.95
C ASN A 373 12.50 -14.28 -11.88
N SER A 374 12.11 -13.01 -11.74
CA SER A 374 13.06 -11.88 -11.75
C SER A 374 13.83 -11.69 -10.44
N LEU A 375 13.23 -12.05 -9.29
CA LEU A 375 13.80 -11.86 -7.95
C LEU A 375 14.10 -13.18 -7.24
N LYS A 376 14.35 -14.24 -8.00
CA LYS A 376 14.56 -15.59 -7.46
C LYS A 376 15.65 -15.62 -6.38
N ASP A 377 16.78 -14.99 -6.63
CA ASP A 377 17.94 -15.03 -5.74
C ASP A 377 17.69 -14.26 -4.43
N GLU A 378 16.97 -13.14 -4.51
CA GLU A 378 16.55 -12.35 -3.36
C GLU A 378 15.54 -13.12 -2.51
N PHE A 379 14.59 -13.81 -3.14
CA PHE A 379 13.64 -14.68 -2.43
C PHE A 379 14.33 -15.81 -1.68
N THR A 380 15.46 -16.34 -2.19
CA THR A 380 16.17 -17.39 -1.45
C THR A 380 16.79 -16.91 -0.14
N LYS A 381 16.95 -15.60 0.06
CA LYS A 381 17.68 -14.98 1.17
C LYS A 381 16.79 -14.25 2.18
N CYS A 382 15.52 -13.98 1.84
CA CYS A 382 14.66 -13.09 2.63
C CYS A 382 14.01 -13.73 3.87
N PHE A 383 14.14 -15.07 4.06
CA PHE A 383 13.52 -15.79 5.18
C PHE A 383 14.46 -16.07 6.37
N LYS A 384 15.61 -15.44 6.45
CA LYS A 384 16.66 -15.68 7.46
C LYS A 384 16.19 -15.56 8.93
N HIS A 385 15.14 -14.78 9.16
CA HIS A 385 14.62 -14.53 10.52
C HIS A 385 13.38 -15.37 10.86
N SER A 386 13.00 -16.32 9.99
CA SER A 386 12.01 -17.35 10.31
C SER A 386 12.70 -18.69 10.65
N ASP A 387 12.12 -19.46 11.55
CA ASP A 387 12.60 -20.81 11.90
C ASP A 387 11.98 -21.86 10.99
N TYR A 388 10.71 -21.65 10.62
CA TYR A 388 9.97 -22.54 9.72
C TYR A 388 9.35 -21.73 8.58
N LEU A 389 9.39 -22.30 7.39
CA LEU A 389 8.75 -21.76 6.19
C LEU A 389 7.81 -22.81 5.58
N ILE A 390 6.53 -22.47 5.50
CA ILE A 390 5.54 -23.22 4.74
C ILE A 390 5.39 -22.50 3.38
N LEU A 391 5.96 -23.11 2.34
CA LEU A 391 5.99 -22.52 1.01
C LEU A 391 4.78 -23.00 0.20
N CYS A 392 3.89 -22.06 -0.14
CA CYS A 392 2.64 -22.31 -0.86
C CYS A 392 2.86 -22.24 -2.40
N PRO A 393 1.91 -22.76 -3.21
CA PRO A 393 1.93 -22.59 -4.65
C PRO A 393 1.89 -21.12 -5.07
N VAL A 394 2.51 -20.81 -6.21
CA VAL A 394 2.54 -19.44 -6.75
C VAL A 394 1.14 -18.97 -7.15
N PHE A 395 0.71 -17.85 -6.61
CA PHE A 395 -0.50 -17.16 -7.06
C PHE A 395 -0.21 -16.37 -8.34
N LYS A 396 -0.73 -16.83 -9.47
CA LYS A 396 -0.40 -16.31 -10.81
C LYS A 396 -0.94 -14.91 -11.10
N ALA A 397 -1.95 -14.44 -10.38
CA ALA A 397 -2.60 -13.13 -10.60
C ALA A 397 -3.00 -12.87 -12.07
N GLY A 398 -3.48 -13.91 -12.77
CA GLY A 398 -3.89 -13.82 -14.17
C GLY A 398 -2.75 -13.91 -15.20
N GLU A 399 -1.49 -14.07 -14.75
CA GLU A 399 -0.37 -14.28 -15.67
C GLU A 399 -0.38 -15.66 -16.31
N ASN A 400 -0.15 -15.69 -17.63
CA ASN A 400 0.02 -16.93 -18.39
C ASN A 400 1.51 -17.20 -18.67
N ILE A 401 2.32 -17.11 -17.63
CA ILE A 401 3.77 -17.28 -17.68
C ILE A 401 4.13 -18.54 -16.88
N LYS A 402 5.16 -19.25 -17.27
CA LYS A 402 5.71 -20.40 -16.54
C LYS A 402 6.92 -19.97 -15.71
N LEU A 403 7.17 -20.68 -14.61
CA LEU A 403 8.45 -20.58 -13.90
C LEU A 403 9.59 -21.00 -14.83
N ASN A 404 10.67 -20.24 -14.81
CA ASN A 404 11.90 -20.54 -15.57
C ASN A 404 12.89 -21.44 -14.79
N PHE A 405 12.44 -22.00 -13.64
CA PHE A 405 13.23 -22.90 -12.79
C PHE A 405 12.35 -23.96 -12.12
N ASN A 406 12.99 -25.00 -11.57
CA ASN A 406 12.32 -26.04 -10.81
C ASN A 406 12.00 -25.55 -9.39
N TYR A 407 10.71 -25.62 -9.00
CA TYR A 407 10.22 -25.12 -7.71
C TYR A 407 10.80 -25.87 -6.50
N LYS A 408 11.05 -27.19 -6.63
CA LYS A 408 11.72 -27.96 -5.58
C LYS A 408 13.17 -27.56 -5.38
N ASN A 409 13.89 -27.27 -6.49
CA ASN A 409 15.27 -26.76 -6.41
C ASN A 409 15.31 -25.35 -5.82
N PHE A 410 14.34 -24.51 -6.11
CA PHE A 410 14.17 -23.21 -5.47
C PHE A 410 13.99 -23.34 -3.95
N ALA A 411 13.13 -24.25 -3.49
CA ALA A 411 12.96 -24.54 -2.05
C ALA A 411 14.28 -25.00 -1.41
N LYS A 412 15.07 -25.86 -2.08
CA LYS A 412 16.40 -26.25 -1.58
C LYS A 412 17.35 -25.07 -1.45
N GLN A 413 17.31 -24.13 -2.39
CA GLN A 413 18.12 -22.90 -2.34
C GLN A 413 17.69 -21.99 -1.19
N ILE A 414 16.37 -21.88 -0.89
CA ILE A 414 15.88 -21.16 0.29
C ILE A 414 16.44 -21.78 1.57
N ILE A 415 16.36 -23.11 1.73
CA ILE A 415 16.91 -23.80 2.89
C ILE A 415 18.40 -23.47 3.06
N LYS A 416 19.17 -23.55 1.99
CA LYS A 416 20.61 -23.26 2.01
C LYS A 416 20.91 -21.81 2.40
N ASN A 417 20.22 -20.84 1.76
CA ASN A 417 20.56 -19.42 1.84
C ASN A 417 19.93 -18.72 3.04
N SER A 418 18.73 -19.15 3.46
CA SER A 418 17.99 -18.61 4.62
C SER A 418 18.15 -19.44 5.88
N LYS A 419 18.69 -20.68 5.80
CA LYS A 419 18.87 -21.60 6.93
C LYS A 419 17.55 -21.89 7.68
N VAL A 420 16.45 -22.03 6.95
CA VAL A 420 15.09 -22.21 7.47
C VAL A 420 14.62 -23.65 7.24
N ASN A 421 13.86 -24.22 8.20
CA ASN A 421 13.15 -25.47 8.00
C ASN A 421 11.98 -25.27 7.06
N LEU A 422 11.93 -25.93 5.90
CA LEU A 422 10.97 -25.66 4.86
C LEU A 422 10.11 -26.87 4.52
N VAL A 423 8.80 -26.63 4.41
CA VAL A 423 7.81 -27.58 3.89
C VAL A 423 7.07 -26.93 2.70
N ILE A 424 6.91 -27.70 1.62
CA ILE A 424 6.09 -27.29 0.47
C ILE A 424 4.68 -27.84 0.67
N VAL A 425 3.67 -27.00 0.48
CA VAL A 425 2.26 -27.37 0.52
C VAL A 425 1.62 -27.11 -0.86
N ASN A 426 0.57 -27.85 -1.20
CA ASN A 426 -0.10 -27.71 -2.48
C ASN A 426 -1.42 -26.94 -2.39
N GLU A 427 -2.09 -27.01 -1.24
CA GLU A 427 -3.41 -26.42 -1.04
C GLU A 427 -3.64 -26.04 0.44
N GLU A 428 -4.73 -25.32 0.68
CA GLU A 428 -5.10 -24.81 2.01
C GLU A 428 -5.23 -25.94 3.07
N LYS A 429 -5.78 -27.09 2.69
CA LYS A 429 -5.94 -28.22 3.63
C LYS A 429 -4.61 -28.76 4.16
N ASP A 430 -3.53 -28.65 3.38
CA ASP A 430 -2.20 -29.08 3.82
C ASP A 430 -1.68 -28.14 4.93
N ILE A 431 -1.96 -26.84 4.83
CA ILE A 431 -1.63 -25.88 5.90
C ILE A 431 -2.39 -26.22 7.18
N LEU A 432 -3.70 -26.50 7.09
CA LEU A 432 -4.51 -26.88 8.24
C LEU A 432 -3.96 -28.13 8.92
N LYS A 433 -3.62 -29.16 8.14
CA LYS A 433 -3.02 -30.40 8.64
C LYS A 433 -1.71 -30.12 9.36
N TYR A 434 -0.82 -29.34 8.74
CA TYR A 434 0.47 -28.96 9.31
C TYR A 434 0.31 -28.20 10.62
N VAL A 435 -0.60 -27.21 10.66
CA VAL A 435 -0.87 -26.40 11.86
C VAL A 435 -1.35 -27.29 13.01
N LYS A 436 -2.32 -28.19 12.77
CA LYS A 436 -2.84 -29.10 13.79
C LYS A 436 -1.78 -30.05 14.37
N GLN A 437 -0.86 -30.49 13.52
CA GLN A 437 0.15 -31.51 13.88
C GLN A 437 1.45 -30.95 14.45
N ASN A 438 1.85 -29.72 14.04
CA ASN A 438 3.19 -29.21 14.28
C ASN A 438 3.23 -27.83 14.99
N ILE A 439 2.09 -27.12 15.10
CA ILE A 439 2.06 -25.81 15.70
C ILE A 439 1.59 -25.88 17.15
N PHE A 440 2.57 -25.94 18.05
CA PHE A 440 2.41 -25.92 19.51
C PHE A 440 3.68 -25.36 20.17
N GLY A 441 3.61 -25.02 21.45
CA GLY A 441 4.71 -24.40 22.18
C GLY A 441 4.77 -22.88 21.96
N ASP A 442 5.94 -22.30 22.15
CA ASP A 442 6.14 -20.86 22.10
C ASP A 442 6.47 -20.39 20.66
N LYS A 443 5.43 -20.26 19.86
CA LYS A 443 5.53 -19.90 18.44
C LYS A 443 4.72 -18.65 18.10
N ILE A 444 5.01 -18.08 16.94
CA ILE A 444 4.20 -17.05 16.27
C ILE A 444 4.06 -17.44 14.79
N VAL A 445 2.87 -17.34 14.25
CA VAL A 445 2.58 -17.72 12.86
C VAL A 445 2.25 -16.47 12.06
N ILE A 446 2.92 -16.27 10.93
CA ILE A 446 2.63 -15.16 10.03
C ILE A 446 2.38 -15.66 8.60
N GLY A 447 1.22 -15.32 8.06
CA GLY A 447 0.89 -15.54 6.64
C GLY A 447 1.29 -14.33 5.81
N MET A 448 2.08 -14.55 4.76
CA MET A 448 2.58 -13.48 3.89
C MET A 448 2.24 -13.71 2.43
N GLY A 449 1.82 -12.64 1.74
CA GLY A 449 1.59 -12.65 0.31
C GLY A 449 0.41 -11.79 -0.14
N ALA A 450 0.41 -11.37 -1.39
CA ALA A 450 -0.64 -10.53 -1.97
C ALA A 450 -1.83 -11.34 -2.56
N GLY A 451 -1.72 -12.67 -2.61
CA GLY A 451 -2.72 -13.57 -3.20
C GLY A 451 -3.80 -14.05 -2.23
N SER A 452 -4.21 -15.31 -2.40
CA SER A 452 -5.27 -15.96 -1.62
C SER A 452 -4.88 -16.32 -0.19
N ILE A 453 -3.61 -16.24 0.17
CA ILE A 453 -3.09 -16.64 1.49
C ILE A 453 -3.85 -15.96 2.65
N SER A 454 -4.23 -14.70 2.52
CA SER A 454 -5.01 -14.00 3.55
C SER A 454 -6.38 -14.67 3.81
N ASN A 455 -7.03 -15.18 2.76
CA ASN A 455 -8.28 -15.92 2.91
C ASN A 455 -8.02 -17.28 3.58
N TRP A 456 -6.94 -17.96 3.21
CA TRP A 456 -6.54 -19.22 3.83
C TRP A 456 -6.24 -19.04 5.32
N MET A 457 -5.49 -18.00 5.69
CA MET A 457 -5.21 -17.67 7.09
C MET A 457 -6.50 -17.40 7.90
N ARG A 458 -7.46 -16.66 7.33
CA ARG A 458 -8.75 -16.40 7.99
C ARG A 458 -9.61 -17.63 8.13
N SER A 459 -9.58 -18.53 7.13
CA SER A 459 -10.35 -19.77 7.19
C SER A 459 -9.80 -20.74 8.25
N LEU A 460 -8.50 -20.67 8.58
CA LEU A 460 -7.90 -21.46 9.66
C LEU A 460 -8.58 -21.18 11.00
N GLU A 461 -8.98 -19.94 11.30
CA GLU A 461 -9.67 -19.61 12.53
C GLU A 461 -10.91 -20.48 12.77
N HIS A 462 -11.75 -20.61 11.73
CA HIS A 462 -13.00 -21.39 11.80
C HIS A 462 -12.75 -22.91 11.81
N LYS A 463 -11.64 -23.37 11.24
CA LYS A 463 -11.30 -24.81 11.12
C LYS A 463 -10.46 -25.33 12.27
N LEU A 464 -9.89 -24.46 13.11
CA LEU A 464 -9.08 -24.80 14.28
C LEU A 464 -9.88 -24.72 15.58
N LYS A 465 -10.93 -23.89 15.60
CA LYS A 465 -11.97 -23.85 16.65
C LYS A 465 -12.93 -25.03 16.48
#